data_3482982e137c83b0984a4f849cf3da4b
#
_entry.id   3482982e137c83b0984a4f849cf3da4b
#
_cell.length_a   1.000
_cell.length_b   1.000
_cell.length_c   1.000
_cell.angle_alpha   90.00
_cell.angle_beta   90.00
_cell.angle_gamma   90.00
#
_symmetry.space_group_name_H-M   'P 1'
#
loop_
_entity.id
_entity.type
_entity.pdbx_description
1 polymer ?
#
loop_
_entity_poly.entity_id
_entity_poly.type
_entity_poly.pdbx_seq_one_letter_code
_entity_poly.pdbx_strand_id
1 'polypeptide(L)'
;MTSSARKLFVTTALPYANGNFHIGHIMEYIQADIWVRTQRLLGNAVNFVGADDTHGAPIMIAAEKAGKTPQQFVADIAAGRKQYLDGFHIAFDNWHSTDAPENHQLAQDIYRDL
;
A
#
# COMPACT_ATOMS: atom_id res chain seq x y z
N MET A 1 34.81 11.03 6.07
CA MET A 1 33.65 11.31 6.91
C MET A 1 32.68 10.16 6.78
N THR A 2 32.50 9.36 7.82
CA THR A 2 31.48 8.29 7.82
C THR A 2 30.11 8.98 8.00
N SER A 3 29.35 9.06 6.92
CA SER A 3 27.95 9.45 7.02
C SER A 3 27.24 8.48 7.98
N SER A 4 26.62 8.99 9.04
CA SER A 4 25.83 8.15 9.92
C SER A 4 24.67 7.51 9.13
N ALA A 5 24.43 6.22 9.33
CA ALA A 5 23.32 5.51 8.69
C ALA A 5 21.99 6.23 9.02
N ARG A 6 21.22 6.53 7.99
CA ARG A 6 19.89 7.16 8.12
C ARG A 6 18.82 6.12 8.41
N LYS A 7 17.80 6.52 9.16
CA LYS A 7 16.53 5.77 9.27
C LYS A 7 15.53 6.42 8.33
N LEU A 8 15.02 5.65 7.38
CA LEU A 8 14.12 6.11 6.33
C LEU A 8 12.78 5.38 6.44
N PHE A 9 11.70 6.13 6.41
CA PHE A 9 10.36 5.60 6.24
C PHE A 9 9.88 5.97 4.84
N VAL A 10 9.53 4.97 4.03
CA VAL A 10 9.23 5.13 2.62
C VAL A 10 7.84 4.56 2.32
N THR A 11 7.04 5.34 1.63
CA THR A 11 5.75 4.91 1.12
C THR A 11 5.56 5.43 -0.31
N THR A 12 4.64 4.82 -1.03
CA THR A 12 4.17 5.24 -2.35
C THR A 12 2.73 5.75 -2.25
N ALA A 13 2.18 6.26 -3.33
CA ALA A 13 0.74 6.49 -3.39
C ALA A 13 -0.01 5.17 -3.13
N LEU A 14 -1.02 5.22 -2.25
CA LEU A 14 -1.86 4.06 -1.98
C LEU A 14 -2.76 3.79 -3.20
N PRO A 15 -2.72 2.59 -3.78
CA PRO A 15 -3.55 2.27 -4.92
C PRO A 15 -5.01 2.18 -4.49
N TYR A 16 -5.88 2.84 -5.23
CA TYR A 16 -7.30 2.79 -4.98
C TYR A 16 -7.86 1.39 -5.31
N ALA A 17 -8.57 0.78 -4.36
CA ALA A 17 -9.03 -0.61 -4.47
C ALA A 17 -10.33 -0.74 -5.29
N ASN A 18 -10.41 -0.07 -6.45
CA ASN A 18 -11.53 -0.15 -7.38
C ASN A 18 -11.25 -1.02 -8.61
N GLY A 19 -10.08 -1.63 -8.70
CA GLY A 19 -9.68 -2.51 -9.78
C GLY A 19 -8.28 -3.10 -9.60
N ASN A 20 -7.88 -3.93 -10.55
CA ASN A 20 -6.56 -4.54 -10.57
C ASN A 20 -5.46 -3.52 -10.83
N PHE A 21 -4.22 -3.86 -10.51
CA PHE A 21 -3.08 -3.07 -10.89
C PHE A 21 -2.98 -2.95 -12.41
N HIS A 22 -2.61 -1.77 -12.88
CA HIS A 22 -2.17 -1.52 -14.24
C HIS A 22 -0.70 -1.09 -14.25
N ILE A 23 -0.12 -0.98 -15.44
CA ILE A 23 1.32 -0.70 -15.58
C ILE A 23 1.76 0.61 -14.90
N GLY A 24 0.88 1.60 -14.82
CA GLY A 24 1.19 2.87 -14.14
C GLY A 24 1.45 2.68 -12.63
N HIS A 25 0.64 1.86 -11.95
CA HIS A 25 0.90 1.50 -10.55
C HIS A 25 2.22 0.73 -10.40
N ILE A 26 2.44 -0.27 -11.26
CA ILE A 26 3.63 -1.13 -11.19
C ILE A 26 4.91 -0.32 -11.42
N MET A 27 4.91 0.63 -12.35
CA MET A 27 6.06 1.51 -12.60
C MET A 27 6.47 2.30 -11.35
N GLU A 28 5.50 2.89 -10.65
CA GLU A 28 5.77 3.63 -9.41
C GLU A 28 6.42 2.72 -8.37
N TYR A 29 5.88 1.53 -8.17
CA TYR A 29 6.40 0.59 -7.17
C TYR A 29 7.77 0.04 -7.55
N ILE A 30 8.04 -0.23 -8.83
CA ILE A 30 9.36 -0.63 -9.30
C ILE A 30 10.38 0.47 -8.99
N GLN A 31 10.07 1.72 -9.32
CA GLN A 31 10.96 2.85 -9.07
C GLN A 31 11.24 3.03 -7.57
N ALA A 32 10.20 2.92 -6.72
CA ALA A 32 10.35 3.01 -5.28
C ALA A 32 11.20 1.86 -4.73
N ASP A 33 10.96 0.62 -5.18
CA ASP A 33 11.71 -0.56 -4.74
C ASP A 33 13.20 -0.47 -5.13
N ILE A 34 13.52 0.00 -6.34
CA ILE A 34 14.90 0.24 -6.78
C ILE A 34 15.57 1.27 -5.86
N TRP A 35 14.89 2.37 -5.56
CA TRP A 35 15.42 3.39 -4.67
C TRP A 35 15.65 2.85 -3.25
N VAL A 36 14.69 2.10 -2.70
CA VAL A 36 14.79 1.45 -1.39
C VAL A 36 15.98 0.49 -1.33
N ARG A 37 16.14 -0.37 -2.34
CA ARG A 37 17.29 -1.27 -2.44
C ARG A 37 18.61 -0.50 -2.47
N THR A 38 18.66 0.60 -3.22
CA THR A 38 19.85 1.47 -3.27
C THR A 38 20.16 2.05 -1.89
N GLN A 39 19.15 2.54 -1.16
CA GLN A 39 19.37 3.08 0.19
C GLN A 39 19.87 2.01 1.17
N ARG A 40 19.35 0.79 1.08
CA ARG A 40 19.83 -0.34 1.90
C ARG A 40 21.26 -0.71 1.58
N LEU A 41 21.65 -0.72 0.30
CA LEU A 41 23.03 -0.96 -0.14
C LEU A 41 23.99 0.13 0.36
N LEU A 42 23.53 1.36 0.51
CA LEU A 42 24.28 2.47 1.10
C LEU A 42 24.36 2.40 2.63
N GLY A 43 23.81 1.35 3.26
CA GLY A 43 23.83 1.15 4.71
C GLY A 43 22.75 1.87 5.49
N ASN A 44 21.74 2.43 4.83
CA ASN A 44 20.61 3.05 5.49
C ASN A 44 19.58 2.00 5.95
N ALA A 45 18.95 2.22 7.11
CA ALA A 45 17.81 1.44 7.57
C ALA A 45 16.53 1.97 6.90
N VAL A 46 15.82 1.10 6.19
CA VAL A 46 14.62 1.50 5.44
C VAL A 46 13.43 0.64 5.83
N ASN A 47 12.33 1.29 6.25
CA ASN A 47 11.01 0.69 6.33
C ASN A 47 10.21 1.13 5.10
N PHE A 48 9.89 0.18 4.24
CA PHE A 48 9.13 0.40 3.01
C PHE A 48 7.72 -0.18 3.16
N VAL A 49 6.71 0.67 3.23
CA VAL A 49 5.33 0.28 3.54
C VAL A 49 4.36 0.75 2.49
N GLY A 50 3.30 -0.02 2.29
CA GLY A 50 2.21 0.30 1.39
C GLY A 50 0.88 -0.22 1.92
N ALA A 51 -0.22 0.24 1.33
CA ALA A 51 -1.56 -0.22 1.66
C ALA A 51 -2.52 0.00 0.49
N ASP A 52 -3.61 -0.75 0.47
CA ASP A 52 -4.73 -0.44 -0.41
C ASP A 52 -5.58 0.70 0.18
N ASP A 53 -5.94 1.68 -0.67
CA ASP A 53 -6.96 2.68 -0.35
C ASP A 53 -8.33 2.10 -0.67
N THR A 54 -9.13 1.84 0.37
CA THR A 54 -10.32 0.98 0.30
C THR A 54 -11.64 1.71 0.61
N HIS A 55 -11.64 3.03 0.70
CA HIS A 55 -12.84 3.80 1.03
C HIS A 55 -13.33 4.66 -0.14
N GLY A 56 -14.62 4.97 -0.12
CA GLY A 56 -15.24 5.95 -1.01
C GLY A 56 -16.33 5.41 -1.94
N ALA A 57 -17.14 6.31 -2.47
CA ALA A 57 -18.30 6.01 -3.31
C ALA A 57 -17.97 5.21 -4.59
N PRO A 58 -16.85 5.42 -5.30
CA PRO A 58 -16.53 4.61 -6.47
C PRO A 58 -16.37 3.11 -6.18
N ILE A 59 -15.85 2.75 -5.00
CA ILE A 59 -15.77 1.33 -4.58
C ILE A 59 -17.16 0.77 -4.33
N MET A 60 -18.04 1.53 -3.66
CA MET A 60 -19.42 1.11 -3.42
C MET A 60 -20.15 0.84 -4.73
N ILE A 61 -20.05 1.74 -5.71
CA ILE A 61 -20.67 1.60 -7.03
C ILE A 61 -20.08 0.38 -7.80
N ALA A 62 -18.77 0.16 -7.73
CA ALA A 62 -18.13 -0.97 -8.38
C ALA A 62 -18.53 -2.30 -7.74
N ALA A 63 -18.64 -2.35 -6.41
CA ALA A 63 -19.12 -3.52 -5.68
C ALA A 63 -20.57 -3.87 -6.04
N GLU A 64 -21.45 -2.87 -6.08
CA GLU A 64 -22.86 -3.04 -6.47
C GLU A 64 -22.97 -3.61 -7.89
N LYS A 65 -22.23 -3.06 -8.86
CA LYS A 65 -22.17 -3.57 -10.24
C LYS A 65 -21.67 -5.01 -10.32
N ALA A 66 -20.77 -5.40 -9.40
CA ALA A 66 -20.25 -6.76 -9.31
C ALA A 66 -21.15 -7.72 -8.51
N GLY A 67 -22.27 -7.23 -7.94
CA GLY A 67 -23.16 -8.01 -7.09
C GLY A 67 -22.53 -8.45 -5.78
N LYS A 68 -21.61 -7.64 -5.23
CA LYS A 68 -20.85 -7.91 -4.00
C LYS A 68 -21.04 -6.81 -2.96
N THR A 69 -20.75 -7.12 -1.70
CA THR A 69 -20.58 -6.07 -0.70
C THR A 69 -19.27 -5.32 -0.94
N PRO A 70 -19.14 -4.06 -0.52
CA PRO A 70 -17.87 -3.32 -0.62
C PRO A 70 -16.70 -4.09 0.01
N GLN A 71 -16.91 -4.70 1.17
CA GLN A 71 -15.89 -5.49 1.88
C GLN A 71 -15.43 -6.71 1.06
N GLN A 72 -16.37 -7.47 0.48
CA GLN A 72 -16.04 -8.59 -0.39
C GLN A 72 -15.28 -8.13 -1.64
N PHE A 73 -15.72 -7.02 -2.24
CA PHE A 73 -15.10 -6.48 -3.44
C PHE A 73 -13.65 -6.08 -3.19
N VAL A 74 -13.36 -5.31 -2.13
CA VAL A 74 -11.98 -4.90 -1.81
C VAL A 74 -11.11 -6.08 -1.37
N ALA A 75 -11.68 -7.09 -0.69
CA ALA A 75 -10.94 -8.30 -0.33
C ALA A 75 -10.49 -9.10 -1.56
N ASP A 76 -11.34 -9.21 -2.57
CA ASP A 76 -10.99 -9.88 -3.83
C ASP A 76 -9.88 -9.12 -4.59
N ILE A 77 -9.95 -7.79 -4.61
CA ILE A 77 -8.90 -6.95 -5.19
C ILE A 77 -7.58 -7.16 -4.43
N ALA A 78 -7.62 -7.10 -3.09
CA ALA A 78 -6.43 -7.30 -2.25
C ALA A 78 -5.77 -8.66 -2.47
N ALA A 79 -6.56 -9.73 -2.60
CA ALA A 79 -6.06 -11.08 -2.88
C ALA A 79 -5.27 -11.17 -4.20
N GLY A 80 -5.60 -10.33 -5.18
CA GLY A 80 -4.91 -10.25 -6.46
C GLY A 80 -3.59 -9.44 -6.44
N ARG A 81 -3.35 -8.62 -5.40
CA ARG A 81 -2.20 -7.69 -5.37
C ARG A 81 -0.84 -8.41 -5.37
N LYS A 82 -0.74 -9.45 -4.54
CA LYS A 82 0.53 -10.16 -4.29
C LYS A 82 1.17 -10.68 -5.58
N GLN A 83 0.41 -11.24 -6.50
CA GLN A 83 0.96 -11.79 -7.75
C GLN A 83 1.67 -10.73 -8.60
N TYR A 84 1.18 -9.48 -8.61
CA TYR A 84 1.81 -8.39 -9.35
C TYR A 84 3.09 -7.93 -8.67
N LEU A 85 3.07 -7.76 -7.34
CA LEU A 85 4.25 -7.35 -6.59
C LEU A 85 5.36 -8.41 -6.69
N ASP A 86 5.03 -9.66 -6.49
CA ASP A 86 5.98 -10.79 -6.60
C ASP A 86 6.54 -10.93 -8.02
N GLY A 87 5.68 -10.76 -9.04
CA GLY A 87 6.08 -10.88 -10.45
C GLY A 87 7.14 -9.86 -10.88
N PHE A 88 7.19 -8.70 -10.23
CA PHE A 88 8.21 -7.68 -10.45
C PHE A 88 9.24 -7.60 -9.32
N HIS A 89 9.26 -8.57 -8.42
CA HIS A 89 10.18 -8.64 -7.26
C HIS A 89 10.13 -7.41 -6.36
N ILE A 90 8.97 -6.74 -6.26
CA ILE A 90 8.75 -5.58 -5.40
C ILE A 90 8.53 -6.09 -3.97
N ALA A 91 9.37 -5.64 -3.04
CA ALA A 91 9.38 -6.13 -1.67
C ALA A 91 9.07 -5.01 -0.66
N PHE A 92 7.79 -4.80 -0.38
CA PHE A 92 7.37 -4.03 0.78
C PHE A 92 7.67 -4.79 2.08
N ASP A 93 8.10 -4.08 3.11
CA ASP A 93 8.24 -4.66 4.46
C ASP A 93 6.88 -4.93 5.08
N ASN A 94 5.89 -4.10 4.76
CA ASN A 94 4.49 -4.30 5.14
C ASN A 94 3.54 -3.76 4.06
N TRP A 95 2.53 -4.53 3.74
CA TRP A 95 1.40 -4.12 2.90
C TRP A 95 0.12 -4.35 3.68
N HIS A 96 -0.72 -3.34 3.78
CA HIS A 96 -1.92 -3.38 4.61
C HIS A 96 -3.14 -2.80 3.88
N SER A 97 -4.14 -2.33 4.63
CA SER A 97 -5.37 -1.74 4.11
C SER A 97 -5.79 -0.56 4.97
N THR A 98 -6.36 0.47 4.35
CA THR A 98 -6.99 1.57 5.11
C THR A 98 -8.26 1.13 5.85
N ASP A 99 -8.86 -0.02 5.47
CA ASP A 99 -10.00 -0.65 6.16
C ASP A 99 -9.58 -1.63 7.28
N ALA A 100 -8.30 -1.63 7.67
CA ALA A 100 -7.84 -2.48 8.75
C ALA A 100 -8.40 -2.02 10.11
N PRO A 101 -8.74 -2.97 11.01
CA PRO A 101 -9.28 -2.64 12.34
C PRO A 101 -8.40 -1.67 13.13
N GLU A 102 -7.08 -1.83 13.04
CA GLU A 102 -6.09 -0.98 13.70
C GLU A 102 -6.17 0.46 13.18
N ASN A 103 -6.37 0.63 11.87
CA ASN A 103 -6.49 1.95 11.27
C ASN A 103 -7.78 2.65 11.71
N HIS A 104 -8.88 1.92 11.82
CA HIS A 104 -10.14 2.42 12.37
C HIS A 104 -9.97 2.90 13.80
N GLN A 105 -9.29 2.11 14.64
CA GLN A 105 -9.04 2.48 16.04
C GLN A 105 -8.17 3.73 16.14
N LEU A 106 -7.05 3.77 15.40
CA LEU A 106 -6.14 4.91 15.37
C LEU A 106 -6.83 6.19 14.89
N ALA A 107 -7.66 6.09 13.84
CA ALA A 107 -8.42 7.24 13.34
C ALA A 107 -9.38 7.80 14.38
N GLN A 108 -10.07 6.93 15.14
CA GLN A 108 -10.97 7.34 16.23
C GLN A 108 -10.19 7.98 17.39
N ASP A 109 -9.04 7.43 17.74
CA ASP A 109 -8.21 7.94 18.84
C ASP A 109 -7.66 9.32 18.49
N ILE A 110 -7.11 9.50 17.28
CA ILE A 110 -6.66 10.80 16.78
C ILE A 110 -7.81 11.82 16.77
N TYR A 111 -9.01 11.41 16.31
CA TYR A 111 -10.16 12.30 16.31
C TYR A 111 -10.57 12.76 17.71
N ARG A 112 -10.47 11.89 18.72
CA ARG A 112 -10.78 12.25 20.12
C ARG A 112 -9.75 13.20 20.73
N ASP A 113 -8.49 13.10 20.27
CA ASP A 113 -7.38 13.91 20.79
C ASP A 113 -7.33 15.31 20.15
N LEU A 114 -8.05 15.54 19.06
CA LEU A 114 -8.16 16.84 18.37
C LEU A 114 -9.24 17.73 18.98
#